data_fc9c70a9f3977db59b595d4f362ea9b0
#
_entry.id   fc9c70a9f3977db59b595d4f362ea9b0
#
_cell.length_a   1.000
_cell.length_b   1.000
_cell.length_c   1.000
_cell.angle_alpha   90.00
_cell.angle_beta   90.00
_cell.angle_gamma   90.00
#
_symmetry.space_group_name_H-M   'P 1'
#
loop_
_entity.id
_entity.type
_entity.pdbx_description
1 polymer ?
#
loop_
_entity_poly.entity_id
_entity_poly.type
_entity_poly.pdbx_seq_one_letter_code
_entity_poly.pdbx_strand_id
1 'polypeptide(L)'
;MNTLVVDAHVRIGQHREAALSVEALLAAMDRTGVDRAVVAPSEAQIAYDNRAGNAATTQAARATGGRLVAYAVANPWRGAAALDELAWAHEQGARALAVDSALQGFDLLDGLVDPLVRFAAEHRWPVYVRTGTPPGHLPLPTAALARRFPEVAFVMGRSGATDFWIDAAPALRHAPNLYGDTSYAPWDTVLGEFARDPEIGTSRLVFSSDQPYATAVGEMRRMRDWLLPAHERAAVLGTTMAGLLGLEKEPPA
;
A
#
# COMPACT_ATOMS: atom_id res chain seq x y z
N MET A 1 18.48 -18.41 -4.77
CA MET A 1 17.91 -17.29 -5.56
C MET A 1 17.52 -16.21 -4.56
N ASN A 2 18.03 -14.99 -4.76
CA ASN A 2 17.64 -13.88 -3.87
C ASN A 2 16.17 -13.55 -4.12
N THR A 3 15.35 -13.53 -3.08
CA THR A 3 13.92 -13.21 -3.19
C THR A 3 13.79 -11.70 -3.26
N LEU A 4 13.09 -11.17 -4.27
CA LEU A 4 12.76 -9.76 -4.36
C LEU A 4 11.93 -9.34 -3.13
N VAL A 5 12.39 -8.33 -2.40
CA VAL A 5 11.70 -7.75 -1.25
C VAL A 5 11.09 -6.41 -1.65
N VAL A 6 9.76 -6.30 -1.54
CA VAL A 6 9.00 -5.10 -1.90
C VAL A 6 8.24 -4.60 -0.67
N ASP A 7 8.55 -3.39 -0.25
CA ASP A 7 7.78 -2.68 0.78
C ASP A 7 6.55 -2.04 0.12
N ALA A 8 5.37 -2.55 0.44
CA ALA A 8 4.14 -2.17 -0.24
C ALA A 8 3.66 -0.75 0.06
N HIS A 9 4.09 -0.15 1.17
CA HIS A 9 3.69 1.21 1.51
C HIS A 9 4.67 1.93 2.43
N VAL A 10 5.15 3.06 1.95
CA VAL A 10 5.97 4.03 2.70
C VAL A 10 5.47 5.44 2.37
N ARG A 11 5.49 6.36 3.32
CA ARG A 11 5.20 7.77 3.06
C ARG A 11 6.48 8.60 3.16
N ILE A 12 6.77 9.39 2.13
CA ILE A 12 7.90 10.32 2.09
C ILE A 12 7.47 11.77 2.34
N GLY A 13 8.40 12.59 2.80
CA GLY A 13 8.19 14.02 3.04
C GLY A 13 7.99 14.35 4.52
N GLN A 14 7.47 15.56 4.76
CA GLN A 14 7.17 16.06 6.10
C GLN A 14 5.73 15.71 6.49
N HIS A 15 5.57 14.98 7.58
CA HIS A 15 4.29 14.63 8.19
C HIS A 15 4.07 15.44 9.46
N ARG A 16 2.89 15.31 10.05
CA ARG A 16 2.56 16.05 11.29
C ARG A 16 3.48 15.67 12.45
N GLU A 17 3.82 14.41 12.60
CA GLU A 17 4.58 13.89 13.74
C GLU A 17 5.94 13.30 13.37
N ALA A 18 6.23 13.14 12.07
CA ALA A 18 7.43 12.48 11.59
C ALA A 18 7.88 13.08 10.25
N ALA A 19 9.09 12.73 9.82
CA ALA A 19 9.60 13.05 8.49
C ALA A 19 10.41 11.88 7.94
N LEU A 20 10.35 11.66 6.63
CA LEU A 20 11.18 10.68 5.93
C LEU A 20 11.64 11.25 4.59
N SER A 21 12.92 11.53 4.46
CA SER A 21 13.49 11.91 3.17
C SER A 21 13.73 10.69 2.29
N VAL A 22 13.88 10.90 0.99
CA VAL A 22 14.21 9.82 0.04
C VAL A 22 15.54 9.16 0.39
N GLU A 23 16.55 9.94 0.77
CA GLU A 23 17.87 9.44 1.16
C GLU A 23 17.80 8.57 2.42
N ALA A 24 17.01 9.02 3.42
CA ALA A 24 16.82 8.25 4.65
C ALA A 24 16.07 6.93 4.38
N LEU A 25 15.08 6.96 3.48
CA LEU A 25 14.38 5.76 3.03
C LEU A 25 15.33 4.79 2.32
N LEU A 26 16.11 5.24 1.36
CA LEU A 26 17.08 4.39 0.65
C LEU A 26 18.10 3.76 1.61
N ALA A 27 18.61 4.54 2.56
CA ALA A 27 19.50 4.02 3.60
C ALA A 27 18.81 2.98 4.51
N ALA A 28 17.51 3.13 4.80
CA ALA A 28 16.76 2.14 5.55
C ALA A 28 16.53 0.86 4.73
N MET A 29 16.22 0.99 3.45
CA MET A 29 16.09 -0.14 2.51
C MET A 29 17.40 -0.94 2.42
N ASP A 30 18.54 -0.27 2.29
CA ASP A 30 19.86 -0.93 2.24
C ASP A 30 20.15 -1.71 3.53
N ARG A 31 19.85 -1.12 4.69
CA ARG A 31 20.03 -1.80 5.99
C ARG A 31 19.12 -3.00 6.20
N THR A 32 17.92 -2.98 5.63
CA THR A 32 16.91 -4.01 5.85
C THR A 32 16.84 -5.05 4.75
N GLY A 33 17.48 -4.80 3.61
CA GLY A 33 17.46 -5.68 2.44
C GLY A 33 16.14 -5.54 1.65
N VAL A 34 15.51 -4.35 1.68
CA VAL A 34 14.36 -4.03 0.83
C VAL A 34 14.88 -3.57 -0.53
N ASP A 35 14.48 -4.27 -1.59
CA ASP A 35 14.90 -3.97 -2.95
C ASP A 35 14.11 -2.81 -3.55
N ARG A 36 12.78 -2.82 -3.34
CA ARG A 36 11.86 -1.80 -3.86
C ARG A 36 10.88 -1.35 -2.78
N ALA A 37 10.44 -0.08 -2.84
CA ALA A 37 9.40 0.45 -1.98
C ALA A 37 8.37 1.24 -2.79
N VAL A 38 7.09 1.09 -2.45
CA VAL A 38 6.00 1.88 -3.07
C VAL A 38 5.74 3.09 -2.20
N VAL A 39 5.97 4.28 -2.74
CA VAL A 39 5.99 5.52 -1.97
C VAL A 39 4.76 6.37 -2.22
N ALA A 40 4.08 6.76 -1.14
CA ALA A 40 3.01 7.74 -1.11
C ALA A 40 3.55 9.08 -0.59
N PRO A 41 2.89 10.23 -0.88
CA PRO A 41 3.31 11.52 -0.41
C PRO A 41 2.92 11.75 1.06
N SER A 42 3.26 12.92 1.58
CA SER A 42 2.92 13.33 2.94
C SER A 42 1.41 13.51 3.16
N GLU A 43 0.99 13.52 4.42
CA GLU A 43 -0.42 13.67 4.81
C GLU A 43 -1.06 14.93 4.23
N ALA A 44 -0.37 16.08 4.31
CA ALA A 44 -0.86 17.33 3.76
C ALA A 44 -1.02 17.28 2.24
N GLN A 45 -0.11 16.61 1.56
CA GLN A 45 -0.18 16.42 0.10
C GLN A 45 -1.28 15.46 -0.31
N ILE A 46 -1.57 14.43 0.49
CA ILE A 46 -2.74 13.55 0.27
C ILE A 46 -4.03 14.34 0.44
N ALA A 47 -4.13 15.12 1.52
CA ALA A 47 -5.36 15.83 1.85
C ALA A 47 -5.66 17.00 0.90
N TYR A 48 -4.64 17.83 0.58
CA TYR A 48 -4.86 19.16 -0.02
C TYR A 48 -4.08 19.41 -1.31
N ASP A 49 -2.80 19.04 -1.38
CA ASP A 49 -1.92 19.38 -2.50
C ASP A 49 -1.45 18.14 -3.25
N ASN A 50 -2.41 17.51 -3.92
CA ASN A 50 -2.15 16.26 -4.63
C ASN A 50 -1.11 16.43 -5.73
N ARG A 51 -1.09 17.58 -6.46
CA ARG A 51 -0.12 17.85 -7.51
C ARG A 51 1.32 17.86 -6.97
N ALA A 52 1.58 18.56 -5.87
CA ALA A 52 2.91 18.57 -5.26
C ALA A 52 3.29 17.17 -4.72
N GLY A 53 2.32 16.45 -4.16
CA GLY A 53 2.51 15.08 -3.69
C GLY A 53 2.89 14.10 -4.80
N ASN A 54 2.13 14.11 -5.88
CA ASN A 54 2.38 13.26 -7.04
C ASN A 54 3.72 13.63 -7.73
N ALA A 55 4.05 14.92 -7.80
CA ALA A 55 5.34 15.37 -8.31
C ALA A 55 6.50 14.83 -7.46
N ALA A 56 6.39 14.90 -6.14
CA ALA A 56 7.43 14.41 -5.23
C ALA A 56 7.65 12.89 -5.35
N THR A 57 6.57 12.09 -5.36
CA THR A 57 6.68 10.62 -5.44
C THR A 57 7.18 10.16 -6.80
N THR A 58 6.70 10.73 -7.90
CA THR A 58 7.13 10.37 -9.25
C THR A 58 8.56 10.82 -9.54
N GLN A 59 8.98 11.98 -9.03
CA GLN A 59 10.37 12.43 -9.11
C GLN A 59 11.29 11.49 -8.33
N ALA A 60 10.93 11.09 -7.11
CA ALA A 60 11.68 10.14 -6.31
C ALA A 60 11.81 8.78 -7.03
N ALA A 61 10.74 8.28 -7.62
CA ALA A 61 10.76 7.03 -8.39
C ALA A 61 11.72 7.12 -9.58
N ARG A 62 11.66 8.20 -10.37
CA ARG A 62 12.58 8.41 -11.52
C ARG A 62 14.04 8.54 -11.09
N ALA A 63 14.30 9.26 -10.01
CA ALA A 63 15.67 9.52 -9.54
C ALA A 63 16.38 8.29 -8.97
N THR A 64 15.63 7.22 -8.63
CA THR A 64 16.17 6.05 -7.93
C THR A 64 16.31 4.80 -8.80
N GLY A 65 16.21 4.94 -10.13
CA GLY A 65 16.40 3.82 -11.06
C GLY A 65 15.46 2.62 -10.81
N GLY A 66 14.21 2.89 -10.41
CA GLY A 66 13.21 1.84 -10.17
C GLY A 66 13.23 1.23 -8.75
N ARG A 67 14.09 1.69 -7.85
CA ARG A 67 14.04 1.28 -6.44
C ARG A 67 12.78 1.79 -5.74
N LEU A 68 12.29 2.96 -6.13
CA LEU A 68 11.01 3.48 -5.65
C LEU A 68 9.96 3.42 -6.76
N VAL A 69 8.73 3.09 -6.39
CA VAL A 69 7.54 3.07 -7.26
C VAL A 69 6.56 4.09 -6.70
N ALA A 70 6.00 4.95 -7.52
CA ALA A 70 5.13 6.01 -7.04
C ALA A 70 3.66 5.56 -6.94
N TYR A 71 3.04 5.81 -5.78
CA TYR A 71 1.59 5.96 -5.69
C TYR A 71 1.19 7.33 -6.25
N ALA A 72 0.10 7.36 -7.00
CA ALA A 72 -0.67 8.57 -7.25
C ALA A 72 -1.69 8.77 -6.13
N VAL A 73 -2.02 10.03 -5.85
CA VAL A 73 -3.10 10.45 -4.96
C VAL A 73 -3.96 11.50 -5.66
N ALA A 74 -5.27 11.45 -5.44
CA ALA A 74 -6.19 12.50 -5.87
C ALA A 74 -7.32 12.64 -4.85
N ASN A 75 -7.75 13.88 -4.60
CA ASN A 75 -8.88 14.11 -3.71
C ASN A 75 -10.20 13.99 -4.50
N PRO A 76 -11.06 13.00 -4.19
CA PRO A 76 -12.25 12.71 -4.98
C PRO A 76 -13.27 13.87 -5.00
N TRP A 77 -13.26 14.76 -4.01
CA TRP A 77 -14.09 15.95 -3.98
C TRP A 77 -13.85 16.91 -5.15
N ARG A 78 -12.73 16.78 -5.87
CA ARG A 78 -12.40 17.63 -7.02
C ARG A 78 -13.03 17.13 -8.34
N GLY A 79 -13.76 16.03 -8.33
CA GLY A 79 -14.45 15.49 -9.52
C GLY A 79 -13.51 15.29 -10.71
N ALA A 80 -13.81 15.92 -11.85
CA ALA A 80 -13.00 15.79 -13.08
C ALA A 80 -11.52 16.19 -12.85
N ALA A 81 -11.26 17.24 -12.08
CA ALA A 81 -9.89 17.66 -11.80
C ALA A 81 -9.07 16.60 -11.01
N ALA A 82 -9.74 15.71 -10.27
CA ALA A 82 -9.06 14.58 -9.65
C ALA A 82 -8.62 13.54 -10.68
N LEU A 83 -9.40 13.33 -11.75
CA LEU A 83 -9.03 12.43 -12.84
C LEU A 83 -7.90 13.01 -13.70
N ASP A 84 -7.92 14.32 -13.95
CA ASP A 84 -6.82 15.03 -14.64
C ASP A 84 -5.53 14.91 -13.85
N GLU A 85 -5.63 14.95 -12.50
CA GLU A 85 -4.49 14.76 -11.61
C GLU A 85 -3.91 13.34 -11.69
N LEU A 86 -4.77 12.31 -11.71
CA LEU A 86 -4.33 10.92 -11.89
C LEU A 86 -3.73 10.69 -13.28
N ALA A 87 -4.32 11.24 -14.34
CA ALA A 87 -3.80 11.15 -15.69
C ALA A 87 -2.39 11.75 -15.78
N TRP A 88 -2.20 12.94 -15.20
CA TRP A 88 -0.89 13.55 -15.12
C TRP A 88 0.11 12.70 -14.33
N ALA A 89 -0.28 12.18 -13.16
CA ALA A 89 0.59 11.31 -12.36
C ALA A 89 0.98 10.02 -13.11
N HIS A 90 0.05 9.45 -13.86
CA HIS A 90 0.31 8.31 -14.74
C HIS A 90 1.38 8.63 -15.78
N GLU A 91 1.25 9.75 -16.50
CA GLU A 91 2.26 10.23 -17.46
C GLU A 91 3.62 10.46 -16.80
N GLN A 92 3.64 10.85 -15.52
CA GLN A 92 4.86 10.97 -14.74
C GLN A 92 5.41 9.64 -14.21
N GLY A 93 4.76 8.51 -14.46
CA GLY A 93 5.23 7.16 -14.13
C GLY A 93 4.70 6.59 -12.82
N ALA A 94 3.63 7.14 -12.25
CA ALA A 94 2.91 6.50 -11.16
C ALA A 94 2.32 5.14 -11.60
N ARG A 95 2.28 4.16 -10.69
CA ARG A 95 1.89 2.78 -10.98
C ARG A 95 0.84 2.19 -10.03
N ALA A 96 0.35 2.97 -9.10
CA ALA A 96 -0.63 2.56 -8.11
C ALA A 96 -1.40 3.78 -7.60
N LEU A 97 -2.58 3.56 -7.02
CA LEU A 97 -3.39 4.60 -6.38
C LEU A 97 -3.35 4.42 -4.86
N ALA A 98 -3.12 5.48 -4.10
CA ALA A 98 -3.30 5.49 -2.65
C ALA A 98 -4.51 6.33 -2.27
N VAL A 99 -5.35 5.76 -1.40
CA VAL A 99 -6.60 6.36 -0.88
C VAL A 99 -6.51 6.46 0.64
N ASP A 100 -6.81 7.63 1.16
CA ASP A 100 -6.89 7.88 2.60
C ASP A 100 -8.17 8.66 2.91
N SER A 101 -9.26 7.92 3.14
CA SER A 101 -10.59 8.50 3.29
C SER A 101 -10.73 9.43 4.50
N ALA A 102 -9.98 9.19 5.59
CA ALA A 102 -10.02 10.07 6.75
C ALA A 102 -9.28 11.40 6.50
N LEU A 103 -8.11 11.37 5.85
CA LEU A 103 -7.40 12.59 5.49
C LEU A 103 -8.16 13.43 4.47
N GLN A 104 -8.88 12.79 3.56
CA GLN A 104 -9.60 13.44 2.48
C GLN A 104 -11.08 13.72 2.81
N GLY A 105 -11.59 13.20 3.94
CA GLY A 105 -12.92 13.51 4.48
C GLY A 105 -14.08 12.95 3.68
N PHE A 106 -14.04 11.67 3.26
CA PHE A 106 -15.14 11.01 2.55
C PHE A 106 -15.40 9.58 3.06
N ASP A 107 -16.58 9.04 2.75
CA ASP A 107 -16.91 7.64 3.00
C ASP A 107 -16.56 6.79 1.78
N LEU A 108 -15.94 5.61 2.00
CA LEU A 108 -15.55 4.69 0.93
C LEU A 108 -16.74 4.17 0.11
N LEU A 109 -17.95 4.21 0.65
CA LEU A 109 -19.15 3.60 0.05
C LEU A 109 -20.15 4.61 -0.54
N ASP A 110 -19.90 5.91 -0.39
CA ASP A 110 -20.78 6.96 -0.92
C ASP A 110 -20.69 7.13 -2.45
N GLY A 111 -19.74 6.47 -3.10
CA GLY A 111 -19.52 6.52 -4.55
C GLY A 111 -18.58 7.63 -5.01
N LEU A 112 -18.14 8.50 -4.11
CA LEU A 112 -17.26 9.63 -4.45
C LEU A 112 -15.90 9.15 -4.98
N VAL A 113 -15.37 8.05 -4.43
CA VAL A 113 -14.07 7.47 -4.84
C VAL A 113 -14.16 6.61 -6.12
N ASP A 114 -15.35 6.22 -6.53
CA ASP A 114 -15.55 5.28 -7.65
C ASP A 114 -14.88 5.71 -8.97
N PRO A 115 -14.93 6.98 -9.39
CA PRO A 115 -14.22 7.40 -10.61
C PRO A 115 -12.70 7.17 -10.53
N LEU A 116 -12.09 7.36 -9.36
CA LEU A 116 -10.66 7.15 -9.16
C LEU A 116 -10.30 5.65 -9.23
N VAL A 117 -11.18 4.80 -8.67
CA VAL A 117 -10.99 3.34 -8.74
C VAL A 117 -11.18 2.84 -10.18
N ARG A 118 -12.13 3.39 -10.95
CA ARG A 118 -12.27 3.07 -12.38
C ARG A 118 -11.02 3.46 -13.18
N PHE A 119 -10.44 4.64 -12.89
CA PHE A 119 -9.16 5.03 -13.47
C PHE A 119 -8.06 4.01 -13.15
N ALA A 120 -7.98 3.56 -11.89
CA ALA A 120 -7.03 2.52 -11.50
C ALA A 120 -7.26 1.20 -12.24
N ALA A 121 -8.51 0.79 -12.45
CA ALA A 121 -8.89 -0.39 -13.25
C ALA A 121 -8.39 -0.30 -14.69
N GLU A 122 -8.65 0.83 -15.37
CA GLU A 122 -8.24 1.09 -16.75
C GLU A 122 -6.72 0.99 -16.94
N HIS A 123 -5.95 1.40 -15.91
CA HIS A 123 -4.48 1.40 -15.93
C HIS A 123 -3.86 0.17 -15.26
N ARG A 124 -4.67 -0.78 -14.78
CA ARG A 124 -4.25 -1.98 -14.01
C ARG A 124 -3.42 -1.62 -12.78
N TRP A 125 -3.79 -0.56 -12.11
CA TRP A 125 -3.16 -0.13 -10.88
C TRP A 125 -3.76 -0.83 -9.66
N PRO A 126 -2.95 -1.33 -8.75
CA PRO A 126 -3.45 -1.71 -7.43
C PRO A 126 -3.85 -0.44 -6.65
N VAL A 127 -4.85 -0.59 -5.79
CA VAL A 127 -5.35 0.50 -4.93
C VAL A 127 -5.02 0.19 -3.48
N TYR A 128 -4.18 1.01 -2.86
CA TYR A 128 -3.92 0.97 -1.43
C TYR A 128 -4.95 1.81 -0.70
N VAL A 129 -5.64 1.23 0.27
CA VAL A 129 -6.61 1.93 1.13
C VAL A 129 -6.10 1.86 2.55
N ARG A 130 -5.80 3.01 3.16
CA ARG A 130 -5.37 3.05 4.55
C ARG A 130 -6.50 2.63 5.47
N THR A 131 -6.22 1.74 6.43
CA THR A 131 -7.15 1.30 7.47
C THR A 131 -6.53 1.37 8.86
N GLY A 132 -7.31 1.15 9.92
CA GLY A 132 -6.83 0.96 11.27
C GLY A 132 -7.14 2.06 12.28
N THR A 133 -7.57 3.24 11.87
CA THR A 133 -7.87 4.34 12.80
C THR A 133 -9.20 5.00 12.43
N PRO A 134 -10.15 5.18 13.38
CA PRO A 134 -11.40 5.88 13.11
C PRO A 134 -11.18 7.39 12.94
N PRO A 135 -12.12 8.12 12.29
CA PRO A 135 -13.23 7.60 11.49
C PRO A 135 -12.82 7.27 10.06
N GLY A 136 -13.55 6.37 9.40
CA GLY A 136 -13.44 6.14 7.96
C GLY A 136 -12.41 5.10 7.50
N HIS A 137 -11.52 4.65 8.38
CA HIS A 137 -10.45 3.69 8.07
C HIS A 137 -10.81 2.24 8.44
N LEU A 138 -11.95 1.75 7.97
CA LEU A 138 -12.51 0.46 8.40
C LEU A 138 -12.25 -0.67 7.39
N PRO A 139 -11.93 -1.91 7.87
CA PRO A 139 -11.72 -3.08 7.01
C PRO A 139 -12.94 -3.48 6.18
N LEU A 140 -14.13 -3.56 6.80
CA LEU A 140 -15.34 -4.03 6.12
C LEU A 140 -15.82 -3.09 5.00
N PRO A 141 -15.86 -1.75 5.14
CA PRO A 141 -16.11 -0.84 4.04
C PRO A 141 -15.06 -0.96 2.92
N THR A 142 -13.78 -1.19 3.27
CA THR A 142 -12.73 -1.44 2.27
C THR A 142 -13.01 -2.71 1.47
N ALA A 143 -13.44 -3.79 2.12
CA ALA A 143 -13.84 -5.03 1.45
C ALA A 143 -15.09 -4.84 0.57
N ALA A 144 -16.07 -4.06 1.04
CA ALA A 144 -17.26 -3.76 0.25
C ALA A 144 -16.91 -2.93 -1.01
N LEU A 145 -15.99 -1.96 -0.89
CA LEU A 145 -15.45 -1.23 -2.05
C LEU A 145 -14.74 -2.19 -3.01
N ALA A 146 -13.87 -3.07 -2.51
CA ALA A 146 -13.14 -4.03 -3.33
C ALA A 146 -14.08 -4.95 -4.13
N ARG A 147 -15.17 -5.40 -3.53
CA ARG A 147 -16.18 -6.22 -4.22
C ARG A 147 -16.94 -5.48 -5.33
N ARG A 148 -17.03 -4.16 -5.25
CA ARG A 148 -17.65 -3.35 -6.33
C ARG A 148 -16.78 -3.26 -7.57
N PHE A 149 -15.46 -3.52 -7.43
CA PHE A 149 -14.45 -3.48 -8.50
C PHE A 149 -13.60 -4.76 -8.48
N PRO A 150 -14.18 -5.91 -8.87
CA PRO A 150 -13.51 -7.21 -8.75
C PRO A 150 -12.25 -7.34 -9.63
N GLU A 151 -12.12 -6.51 -10.66
CA GLU A 151 -10.97 -6.43 -11.55
C GLU A 151 -9.76 -5.66 -10.97
N VAL A 152 -9.96 -4.95 -9.86
CA VAL A 152 -8.92 -4.15 -9.19
C VAL A 152 -8.39 -4.91 -7.99
N ALA A 153 -7.07 -4.98 -7.84
CA ALA A 153 -6.45 -5.46 -6.62
C ALA A 153 -6.41 -4.34 -5.56
N PHE A 154 -6.94 -4.62 -4.38
CA PHE A 154 -6.90 -3.69 -3.26
C PHE A 154 -5.92 -4.16 -2.19
N VAL A 155 -5.18 -3.24 -1.59
CA VAL A 155 -4.35 -3.50 -0.42
C VAL A 155 -4.94 -2.75 0.76
N MET A 156 -5.35 -3.50 1.78
CA MET A 156 -5.85 -2.98 3.05
C MET A 156 -4.67 -2.60 3.93
N GLY A 157 -4.31 -1.34 3.91
CA GLY A 157 -3.16 -0.82 4.66
C GLY A 157 -3.30 -1.03 6.16
N ARG A 158 -2.25 -1.52 6.82
CA ARG A 158 -2.22 -1.87 8.24
C ARG A 158 -3.19 -2.99 8.65
N SER A 159 -3.93 -3.58 7.74
CA SER A 159 -4.91 -4.66 8.00
C SER A 159 -5.83 -4.39 9.19
N GLY A 160 -6.39 -3.19 9.26
CA GLY A 160 -7.31 -2.79 10.33
C GLY A 160 -6.65 -2.45 11.67
N ALA A 161 -5.32 -2.58 11.79
CA ALA A 161 -4.61 -2.22 13.01
C ALA A 161 -4.70 -0.68 13.26
N THR A 162 -4.78 -0.25 14.46
CA THR A 162 -4.68 -0.91 15.76
C THR A 162 -6.04 -1.25 16.37
N ASP A 163 -7.11 -0.59 15.89
CA ASP A 163 -8.42 -0.58 16.55
C ASP A 163 -9.39 -1.59 15.93
N PHE A 164 -9.22 -1.92 14.63
CA PHE A 164 -10.15 -2.73 13.85
C PHE A 164 -9.55 -4.02 13.28
N TRP A 165 -8.44 -4.51 13.84
CA TRP A 165 -7.80 -5.74 13.39
C TRP A 165 -8.74 -6.95 13.40
N ILE A 166 -9.73 -6.96 14.32
CA ILE A 166 -10.73 -8.03 14.44
C ILE A 166 -11.61 -8.19 13.19
N ASP A 167 -11.82 -7.09 12.46
CA ASP A 167 -12.59 -7.07 11.22
C ASP A 167 -11.76 -7.41 9.99
N ALA A 168 -10.43 -7.51 10.13
CA ALA A 168 -9.54 -7.70 8.98
C ALA A 168 -9.71 -9.09 8.34
N ALA A 169 -9.76 -10.16 9.12
CA ALA A 169 -10.00 -11.51 8.58
C ALA A 169 -11.38 -11.64 7.89
N PRO A 170 -12.49 -11.19 8.52
CA PRO A 170 -13.79 -11.10 7.83
C PRO A 170 -13.73 -10.31 6.52
N ALA A 171 -13.05 -9.16 6.50
CA ALA A 171 -12.90 -8.35 5.29
C ALA A 171 -12.14 -9.08 4.18
N LEU A 172 -11.01 -9.71 4.52
CA LEU A 172 -10.21 -10.48 3.58
C LEU A 172 -10.99 -11.67 3.00
N ARG A 173 -11.76 -12.41 3.80
CA ARG A 173 -12.63 -13.49 3.30
C ARG A 173 -13.73 -12.96 2.39
N HIS A 174 -14.31 -11.81 2.74
CA HIS A 174 -15.42 -11.22 2.00
C HIS A 174 -15.03 -10.76 0.59
N ALA A 175 -13.80 -10.28 0.38
CA ALA A 175 -13.34 -9.74 -0.90
C ALA A 175 -12.09 -10.48 -1.41
N PRO A 176 -12.22 -11.37 -2.42
CA PRO A 176 -11.09 -12.17 -2.92
C PRO A 176 -9.98 -11.36 -3.60
N ASN A 177 -10.26 -10.12 -4.02
CA ASN A 177 -9.30 -9.18 -4.60
C ASN A 177 -8.71 -8.19 -3.56
N LEU A 178 -8.94 -8.43 -2.26
CA LEU A 178 -8.39 -7.64 -1.16
C LEU A 178 -7.18 -8.35 -0.55
N TYR A 179 -6.07 -7.66 -0.39
CA TYR A 179 -4.81 -8.13 0.20
C TYR A 179 -4.57 -7.44 1.53
N GLY A 180 -4.04 -8.16 2.51
CA GLY A 180 -3.68 -7.61 3.81
C GLY A 180 -2.24 -7.11 3.83
N ASP A 181 -2.04 -5.89 4.30
CA ASP A 181 -0.73 -5.32 4.61
C ASP A 181 -0.27 -5.83 5.98
N THR A 182 0.99 -6.24 6.12
CA THR A 182 1.53 -6.83 7.35
C THR A 182 1.93 -5.82 8.41
N SER A 183 2.01 -4.54 8.06
CA SER A 183 2.50 -3.51 8.97
C SER A 183 1.55 -3.24 10.15
N TYR A 184 2.14 -2.77 11.24
CA TYR A 184 1.37 -2.31 12.39
C TYR A 184 0.47 -3.36 13.04
N ALA A 185 0.64 -4.65 12.74
CA ALA A 185 -0.15 -5.70 13.36
C ALA A 185 0.00 -5.63 14.88
N PRO A 186 -1.10 -5.60 15.64
CA PRO A 186 -1.04 -5.39 17.09
C PRO A 186 -0.35 -6.55 17.80
N TRP A 187 -0.43 -7.76 17.23
CA TRP A 187 0.24 -8.97 17.71
C TRP A 187 0.69 -9.83 16.53
N ASP A 188 1.80 -10.53 16.68
CA ASP A 188 2.33 -11.45 15.66
C ASP A 188 1.37 -12.61 15.37
N THR A 189 0.51 -12.97 16.34
CA THR A 189 -0.52 -14.00 16.18
C THR A 189 -1.55 -13.66 15.10
N VAL A 190 -1.88 -12.38 14.91
CA VAL A 190 -2.84 -11.92 13.89
C VAL A 190 -2.39 -12.32 12.50
N LEU A 191 -1.12 -12.06 12.16
CA LEU A 191 -0.56 -12.47 10.87
C LEU A 191 -0.54 -13.99 10.71
N GLY A 192 -0.24 -14.70 11.81
CA GLY A 192 -0.29 -16.17 11.84
C GLY A 192 -1.70 -16.72 11.66
N GLU A 193 -2.73 -16.04 12.12
CA GLU A 193 -4.13 -16.40 11.90
C GLU A 193 -4.51 -16.21 10.43
N PHE A 194 -4.15 -15.08 9.80
CA PHE A 194 -4.39 -14.87 8.37
C PHE A 194 -3.69 -15.92 7.52
N ALA A 195 -2.44 -16.26 7.83
CA ALA A 195 -1.68 -17.25 7.07
C ALA A 195 -2.27 -18.67 7.14
N ARG A 196 -2.86 -19.04 8.28
CA ARG A 196 -3.48 -20.36 8.49
C ARG A 196 -4.93 -20.44 8.01
N ASP A 197 -5.53 -19.30 7.73
CA ASP A 197 -6.90 -19.25 7.24
C ASP A 197 -6.98 -19.77 5.79
N PRO A 198 -7.77 -20.81 5.49
CA PRO A 198 -7.81 -21.40 4.16
C PRO A 198 -8.40 -20.49 3.08
N GLU A 199 -9.15 -19.47 3.45
CA GLU A 199 -9.72 -18.48 2.54
C GLU A 199 -8.83 -17.25 2.33
N ILE A 200 -7.80 -17.08 3.16
CA ILE A 200 -6.85 -15.97 3.09
C ILE A 200 -5.48 -16.46 2.62
N GLY A 201 -4.76 -17.13 3.51
CA GLY A 201 -3.42 -17.63 3.25
C GLY A 201 -2.37 -16.53 3.06
N THR A 202 -1.11 -16.94 2.95
CA THR A 202 0.02 -16.04 2.77
C THR A 202 0.06 -15.36 1.40
N SER A 203 -0.59 -15.94 0.39
CA SER A 203 -0.69 -15.37 -0.96
C SER A 203 -1.51 -14.09 -1.03
N ARG A 204 -2.30 -13.81 0.00
CA ARG A 204 -3.12 -12.61 0.13
C ARG A 204 -2.53 -11.58 1.10
N LEU A 205 -1.25 -11.75 1.48
CA LEU A 205 -0.53 -10.81 2.35
C LEU A 205 0.61 -10.16 1.58
N VAL A 206 0.85 -8.88 1.88
CA VAL A 206 1.95 -8.09 1.35
C VAL A 206 2.74 -7.45 2.48
N PHE A 207 4.06 -7.50 2.40
CA PHE A 207 4.93 -6.84 3.37
C PHE A 207 4.85 -5.33 3.21
N SER A 208 4.75 -4.62 4.33
CA SER A 208 4.87 -3.17 4.41
C SER A 208 5.58 -2.76 5.69
N SER A 209 6.38 -1.70 5.64
CA SER A 209 7.00 -1.13 6.83
C SER A 209 6.19 0.01 7.44
N ASP A 210 5.27 0.60 6.68
CA ASP A 210 4.51 1.79 7.07
C ASP A 210 5.37 2.95 7.61
N GLN A 211 6.63 3.08 7.14
CA GLN A 211 7.46 4.23 7.50
C GLN A 211 6.80 5.54 7.05
N PRO A 212 6.94 6.63 7.82
CA PRO A 212 7.75 6.80 9.03
C PRO A 212 7.05 6.47 10.35
N TYR A 213 5.81 5.95 10.34
CA TYR A 213 5.04 5.70 11.56
C TYR A 213 5.48 4.44 12.31
N ALA A 214 6.07 3.48 11.60
CA ALA A 214 6.74 2.32 12.19
C ALA A 214 8.19 2.24 11.68
N THR A 215 9.00 1.35 12.26
CA THR A 215 10.40 1.21 11.86
C THR A 215 10.57 0.04 10.90
N ALA A 216 11.17 0.28 9.72
CA ALA A 216 11.47 -0.78 8.76
C ALA A 216 12.26 -1.95 9.39
N VAL A 217 13.16 -1.65 10.31
CA VAL A 217 13.95 -2.67 11.02
C VAL A 217 13.06 -3.57 11.87
N GLY A 218 12.09 -2.98 12.59
CA GLY A 218 11.13 -3.72 13.43
C GLY A 218 10.22 -4.62 12.60
N GLU A 219 9.61 -4.06 11.54
CA GLU A 219 8.72 -4.80 10.66
C GLU A 219 9.47 -5.91 9.90
N MET A 220 10.68 -5.65 9.40
CA MET A 220 11.49 -6.67 8.75
C MET A 220 11.94 -7.77 9.73
N ARG A 221 12.26 -7.42 10.98
CA ARG A 221 12.56 -8.42 12.01
C ARG A 221 11.37 -9.34 12.25
N ARG A 222 10.16 -8.79 12.40
CA ARG A 222 8.93 -9.58 12.52
C ARG A 222 8.79 -10.58 11.37
N MET A 223 9.03 -10.14 10.12
CA MET A 223 8.97 -11.03 8.96
C MET A 223 10.03 -12.12 8.95
N ARG A 224 11.23 -11.85 9.50
CA ARG A 224 12.30 -12.85 9.63
C ARG A 224 12.00 -13.88 10.71
N ASP A 225 11.44 -13.43 11.82
CA ASP A 225 11.10 -14.26 12.99
C ASP A 225 9.82 -15.10 12.74
N TRP A 226 9.01 -14.71 11.77
CA TRP A 226 7.81 -15.44 11.39
C TRP A 226 8.15 -16.75 10.66
N LEU A 227 7.78 -17.88 11.27
CA LEU A 227 8.09 -19.22 10.77
C LEU A 227 7.19 -19.62 9.59
N LEU A 228 7.52 -19.12 8.42
CA LEU A 228 6.87 -19.48 7.16
C LEU A 228 7.76 -20.38 6.29
N PRO A 229 7.17 -21.29 5.49
CA PRO A 229 7.87 -21.94 4.38
C PRO A 229 8.53 -20.91 3.46
N ALA A 230 9.66 -21.26 2.85
CA ALA A 230 10.45 -20.31 2.05
C ALA A 230 9.65 -19.65 0.91
N HIS A 231 8.79 -20.42 0.24
CA HIS A 231 7.97 -19.92 -0.87
C HIS A 231 6.87 -18.95 -0.38
N GLU A 232 6.26 -19.22 0.77
CA GLU A 232 5.26 -18.36 1.40
C GLU A 232 5.89 -17.06 1.90
N ARG A 233 7.06 -17.16 2.53
CA ARG A 233 7.83 -15.99 2.94
C ARG A 233 8.18 -15.11 1.74
N ALA A 234 8.58 -15.72 0.61
CA ALA A 234 8.87 -15.01 -0.62
C ALA A 234 7.63 -14.31 -1.19
N ALA A 235 6.46 -14.95 -1.08
CA ALA A 235 5.20 -14.34 -1.49
C ALA A 235 4.91 -13.07 -0.69
N VAL A 236 4.89 -13.18 0.64
CA VAL A 236 4.60 -12.06 1.54
C VAL A 236 5.63 -10.93 1.37
N LEU A 237 6.93 -11.25 1.34
CA LEU A 237 7.98 -10.26 1.28
C LEU A 237 8.04 -9.49 -0.04
N GLY A 238 7.57 -10.06 -1.16
CA GLY A 238 7.73 -9.32 -2.39
C GLY A 238 7.00 -9.84 -3.62
N THR A 239 6.92 -11.17 -3.87
CA THR A 239 6.37 -11.67 -5.13
C THR A 239 4.90 -11.31 -5.33
N THR A 240 4.10 -11.27 -4.25
CA THR A 240 2.71 -10.84 -4.33
C THR A 240 2.63 -9.38 -4.78
N MET A 241 3.28 -8.45 -4.08
CA MET A 241 3.21 -7.03 -4.43
C MET A 241 3.85 -6.72 -5.79
N ALA A 242 4.95 -7.38 -6.13
CA ALA A 242 5.57 -7.25 -7.44
C ALA A 242 4.62 -7.66 -8.58
N GLY A 243 3.86 -8.76 -8.39
CA GLY A 243 2.83 -9.19 -9.32
C GLY A 243 1.71 -8.18 -9.48
N LEU A 244 1.22 -7.60 -8.37
CA LEU A 244 0.18 -6.57 -8.40
C LEU A 244 0.62 -5.31 -9.15
N LEU A 245 1.91 -4.96 -9.08
CA LEU A 245 2.48 -3.80 -9.76
C LEU A 245 2.94 -4.09 -11.20
N GLY A 246 2.86 -5.34 -11.65
CA GLY A 246 3.41 -5.75 -12.95
C GLY A 246 4.93 -5.56 -13.04
N LEU A 247 5.64 -5.68 -11.91
CA LEU A 247 7.10 -5.58 -11.88
C LEU A 247 7.68 -6.93 -12.32
N GLU A 248 8.26 -6.96 -13.50
CA GLU A 248 9.02 -8.13 -13.95
C GLU A 248 10.26 -8.34 -13.05
N LYS A 249 10.64 -9.61 -12.87
CA LYS A 249 11.97 -9.91 -12.35
C LYS A 249 12.96 -9.42 -13.40
N GLU A 250 13.73 -8.39 -13.09
CA GLU A 250 14.91 -8.12 -13.91
C GLU A 250 15.79 -9.39 -13.93
N PRO A 251 16.24 -9.84 -15.12
CA PRO A 251 17.21 -10.91 -15.16
C PRO A 251 18.44 -10.49 -14.35
N PRO A 252 19.09 -11.42 -13.64
CA PRO A 252 20.33 -11.11 -12.90
C PRO A 252 21.35 -10.52 -13.88
N ALA A 253 21.88 -9.35 -13.49
CA ALA A 253 22.97 -8.70 -14.21
C ALA A 253 24.24 -9.55 -14.21
#